data_ecaf796edab0c486a40be27eeb27d627
#
_entry.id   ecaf796edab0c486a40be27eeb27d627
#
_cell.length_a   1.000
_cell.length_b   1.000
_cell.length_c   1.000
_cell.angle_alpha   90.00
_cell.angle_beta   90.00
_cell.angle_gamma   90.00
#
_symmetry.space_group_name_H-M   'P 1'
#
loop_
_entity.id
_entity.type
_entity.pdbx_description
1 polymer ?
#
loop_
_entity_poly.entity_id
_entity_poly.type
_entity_poly.pdbx_seq_one_letter_code
_entity_poly.pdbx_strand_id
1 'polypeptide(L)'
;EACLRIAQSAPSLTGHLSPVYPAPESGERVRVGVARDAALWFYYQENLDALQHAGAELVEFSLLDDREVPEVDALYMGGGFPETLAQGLSSNAGMRQSIREHVRCGLPVYAECGGLMYLSQELQYDGSAYAMAGVFPLTTKVFKKPQGHGYICSRVQSANPFYPVGFVLTGHEFHYSHCTDADRVSSFVFSLDRGQGMKKGW
;
A
#
# COMPACT_ATOMS: atom_id res chain seq x y z
N GLU A 1 -24.26 -26.21 8.38
CA GLU A 1 -25.55 -26.02 9.08
C GLU A 1 -25.40 -25.54 10.53
N ALA A 2 -24.48 -26.09 11.36
CA ALA A 2 -24.29 -25.67 12.76
C ALA A 2 -23.87 -24.20 12.87
N CYS A 3 -22.90 -23.75 12.07
CA CYS A 3 -22.45 -22.35 12.05
C CYS A 3 -23.57 -21.38 11.64
N LEU A 4 -24.41 -21.78 10.68
CA LEU A 4 -25.54 -20.96 10.23
C LEU A 4 -26.58 -20.78 11.35
N ARG A 5 -26.89 -21.86 12.09
CA ARG A 5 -27.80 -21.78 13.25
C ARG A 5 -27.26 -20.88 14.38
N ILE A 6 -25.95 -20.96 14.65
CA ILE A 6 -25.32 -20.07 15.63
C ILE A 6 -25.42 -18.62 15.17
N ALA A 7 -25.12 -18.33 13.91
CA ALA A 7 -25.24 -16.98 13.36
C ALA A 7 -26.68 -16.44 13.41
N GLN A 8 -27.66 -17.29 13.09
CA GLN A 8 -29.09 -16.93 13.16
C GLN A 8 -29.60 -16.74 14.59
N SER A 9 -28.94 -17.34 15.59
CA SER A 9 -29.27 -17.15 17.01
C SER A 9 -28.63 -15.94 17.65
N ALA A 10 -27.76 -15.22 16.93
CA ALA A 10 -27.13 -14.01 17.45
C ALA A 10 -28.19 -12.93 17.72
N PRO A 11 -28.11 -12.24 18.87
CA PRO A 11 -29.04 -11.14 19.16
C PRO A 11 -28.85 -10.01 18.16
N SER A 12 -29.96 -9.32 17.84
CA SER A 12 -29.88 -8.12 17.00
C SER A 12 -29.04 -7.06 17.69
N LEU A 13 -28.12 -6.48 16.93
CA LEU A 13 -27.36 -5.32 17.43
C LEU A 13 -28.32 -4.12 17.54
N THR A 14 -28.61 -3.72 18.77
CA THR A 14 -29.40 -2.52 19.05
C THR A 14 -28.44 -1.41 19.46
N GLY A 15 -28.25 -0.42 18.61
CA GLY A 15 -27.44 0.75 18.88
C GLY A 15 -27.34 1.65 17.64
N HIS A 16 -27.45 2.95 17.85
CA HIS A 16 -27.04 3.93 16.85
C HIS A 16 -25.51 4.00 16.88
N LEU A 17 -24.88 3.52 15.83
CA LEU A 17 -23.46 3.81 15.61
C LEU A 17 -23.37 5.30 15.25
N SER A 18 -22.76 6.09 16.12
CA SER A 18 -22.36 7.44 15.74
C SER A 18 -21.33 7.33 14.62
N PRO A 19 -21.34 8.23 13.61
CA PRO A 19 -20.31 8.24 12.60
C PRO A 19 -18.94 8.34 13.28
N VAL A 20 -18.05 7.42 12.93
CA VAL A 20 -16.68 7.36 13.50
C VAL A 20 -15.84 8.54 13.01
N TYR A 21 -16.23 9.15 11.89
CA TYR A 21 -15.48 10.21 11.24
C TYR A 21 -16.26 11.52 11.30
N PRO A 22 -15.58 12.65 11.56
CA PRO A 22 -16.19 13.97 11.42
C PRO A 22 -16.66 14.21 10.00
N ALA A 23 -17.68 15.05 9.81
CA ALA A 23 -18.09 15.49 8.50
C ALA A 23 -16.90 16.17 7.78
N PRO A 24 -16.72 15.97 6.46
CA PRO A 24 -15.63 16.59 5.73
C PRO A 24 -15.77 18.13 5.80
N GLU A 25 -14.65 18.80 6.01
CA GLU A 25 -14.60 20.24 5.84
C GLU A 25 -14.86 20.57 4.37
N SER A 26 -15.62 21.64 4.10
CA SER A 26 -15.91 22.10 2.74
C SER A 26 -14.61 22.56 2.07
N GLY A 27 -14.08 21.81 1.12
CA GLY A 27 -12.87 22.09 0.38
C GLY A 27 -12.92 21.52 -1.04
N GLU A 28 -11.88 21.75 -1.81
CA GLU A 28 -11.68 21.07 -3.10
C GLU A 28 -11.61 19.56 -2.90
N ARG A 29 -12.31 18.81 -3.75
CA ARG A 29 -12.26 17.33 -3.72
C ARG A 29 -10.92 16.88 -4.25
N VAL A 30 -10.20 16.12 -3.42
CA VAL A 30 -8.95 15.45 -3.82
C VAL A 30 -9.31 14.09 -4.40
N ARG A 31 -8.83 13.81 -5.61
CA ARG A 31 -9.02 12.51 -6.26
C ARG A 31 -7.87 11.57 -5.89
N VAL A 32 -8.20 10.46 -5.24
CA VAL A 32 -7.22 9.46 -4.82
C VAL A 32 -7.39 8.19 -5.67
N GLY A 33 -6.39 7.89 -6.49
CA GLY A 33 -6.34 6.64 -7.25
C GLY A 33 -6.04 5.47 -6.32
N VAL A 34 -6.92 4.48 -6.31
CA VAL A 34 -6.77 3.25 -5.52
C VAL A 34 -6.45 2.11 -6.48
N ALA A 35 -5.23 1.57 -6.42
CA ALA A 35 -4.83 0.43 -7.23
C ALA A 35 -5.49 -0.85 -6.71
N ARG A 36 -6.59 -1.26 -7.30
CA ARG A 36 -7.40 -2.38 -6.81
C ARG A 36 -7.71 -3.39 -7.91
N ASP A 37 -7.04 -4.53 -7.83
CA ASP A 37 -7.23 -5.66 -8.74
C ASP A 37 -6.85 -6.98 -8.06
N ALA A 38 -6.68 -8.04 -8.84
CA ALA A 38 -6.31 -9.36 -8.30
C ALA A 38 -4.89 -9.40 -7.69
N ALA A 39 -4.01 -8.45 -8.01
CA ALA A 39 -2.66 -8.37 -7.45
C ALA A 39 -2.62 -7.55 -6.14
N LEU A 40 -3.38 -6.46 -6.08
CA LEU A 40 -3.49 -5.57 -4.92
C LEU A 40 -4.96 -5.45 -4.49
N TRP A 41 -5.40 -6.27 -3.56
CA TRP A 41 -6.80 -6.33 -3.12
C TRP A 41 -6.97 -6.20 -1.60
N PHE A 42 -5.87 -6.18 -0.85
CA PHE A 42 -5.92 -6.12 0.60
C PHE A 42 -5.99 -4.66 1.07
N TYR A 43 -7.20 -4.21 1.33
CA TYR A 43 -7.51 -2.90 1.89
C TYR A 43 -8.43 -3.06 3.10
N TYR A 44 -8.18 -2.27 4.12
CA TYR A 44 -9.15 -2.10 5.19
C TYR A 44 -10.23 -1.13 4.72
N GLN A 45 -11.48 -1.60 4.72
CA GLN A 45 -12.62 -0.77 4.26
C GLN A 45 -12.71 0.53 5.07
N GLU A 46 -12.40 0.47 6.36
CA GLU A 46 -12.39 1.62 7.26
C GLU A 46 -11.43 2.72 6.82
N ASN A 47 -10.29 2.36 6.21
CA ASN A 47 -9.34 3.33 5.67
C ASN A 47 -9.91 4.02 4.42
N LEU A 48 -10.57 3.27 3.55
CA LEU A 48 -11.22 3.82 2.36
C LEU A 48 -12.39 4.74 2.77
N ASP A 49 -13.20 4.30 3.72
CA ASP A 49 -14.29 5.10 4.28
C ASP A 49 -13.77 6.39 4.94
N ALA A 50 -12.65 6.31 5.67
CA ALA A 50 -12.01 7.47 6.29
C ALA A 50 -11.56 8.51 5.24
N LEU A 51 -10.94 8.06 4.14
CA LEU A 51 -10.54 8.93 3.04
C LEU A 51 -11.77 9.63 2.42
N GLN A 52 -12.84 8.88 2.16
CA GLN A 52 -14.08 9.45 1.63
C GLN A 52 -14.73 10.45 2.58
N HIS A 53 -14.76 10.15 3.89
CA HIS A 53 -15.27 11.07 4.91
C HIS A 53 -14.39 12.33 5.06
N ALA A 54 -13.09 12.21 4.78
CA ALA A 54 -12.19 13.37 4.71
C ALA A 54 -12.36 14.20 3.43
N GLY A 55 -13.26 13.80 2.51
CA GLY A 55 -13.58 14.54 1.28
C GLY A 55 -12.89 14.00 0.03
N ALA A 56 -12.17 12.88 0.11
CA ALA A 56 -11.55 12.27 -1.06
C ALA A 56 -12.59 11.59 -1.98
N GLU A 57 -12.40 11.76 -3.29
CA GLU A 57 -13.02 10.95 -4.33
C GLU A 57 -12.09 9.77 -4.65
N LEU A 58 -12.52 8.54 -4.37
CA LEU A 58 -11.72 7.35 -4.67
C LEU A 58 -11.97 6.91 -6.11
N VAL A 59 -10.89 6.78 -6.88
CA VAL A 59 -10.88 6.33 -8.27
C VAL A 59 -10.14 5.00 -8.34
N GLU A 60 -10.89 3.89 -8.42
CA GLU A 60 -10.27 2.57 -8.55
C GLU A 60 -9.69 2.37 -9.95
N PHE A 61 -8.52 1.73 -10.04
CA PHE A 61 -7.87 1.34 -11.28
C PHE A 61 -7.09 0.03 -11.12
N SER A 62 -6.82 -0.66 -12.24
CA SER A 62 -6.14 -1.95 -12.27
C SER A 62 -4.70 -1.81 -12.79
N LEU A 63 -3.73 -2.31 -12.04
CA LEU A 63 -2.35 -2.44 -12.49
C LEU A 63 -2.18 -3.50 -13.58
N LEU A 64 -3.12 -4.46 -13.66
CA LEU A 64 -3.10 -5.56 -14.61
C LEU A 64 -3.76 -5.19 -15.93
N ASP A 65 -4.91 -4.49 -15.89
CA ASP A 65 -5.79 -4.34 -17.04
C ASP A 65 -5.75 -2.93 -17.66
N ASP A 66 -5.59 -1.88 -16.82
CA ASP A 66 -5.48 -0.51 -17.31
C ASP A 66 -4.06 -0.23 -17.81
N ARG A 67 -3.93 0.68 -18.77
CA ARG A 67 -2.65 1.00 -19.40
C ARG A 67 -1.92 2.20 -18.81
N GLU A 68 -2.65 3.04 -18.10
CA GLU A 68 -2.14 4.27 -17.50
C GLU A 68 -2.88 4.62 -16.21
N VAL A 69 -2.25 5.44 -15.38
CA VAL A 69 -2.84 5.98 -14.16
C VAL A 69 -3.98 6.93 -14.55
N PRO A 70 -5.17 6.83 -13.94
CA PRO A 70 -6.24 7.79 -14.16
C PRO A 70 -5.84 9.20 -13.67
N GLU A 71 -6.58 10.21 -14.10
CA GLU A 71 -6.37 11.58 -13.64
C GLU A 71 -6.73 11.72 -12.15
N VAL A 72 -5.70 11.81 -11.29
CA VAL A 72 -5.81 11.83 -9.82
C VAL A 72 -4.74 12.72 -9.20
N ASP A 73 -4.96 13.11 -7.95
CA ASP A 73 -4.07 14.00 -7.18
C ASP A 73 -3.10 13.22 -6.27
N ALA A 74 -3.40 11.94 -5.99
CA ALA A 74 -2.56 11.04 -5.20
C ALA A 74 -2.87 9.58 -5.52
N LEU A 75 -1.97 8.66 -5.13
CA LEU A 75 -2.19 7.21 -5.23
C LEU A 75 -2.15 6.55 -3.86
N TYR A 76 -3.07 5.61 -3.66
CA TYR A 76 -3.05 4.64 -2.57
C TYR A 76 -2.92 3.23 -3.15
N MET A 77 -1.84 2.55 -2.78
CA MET A 77 -1.49 1.21 -3.25
C MET A 77 -1.37 0.29 -2.03
N GLY A 78 -2.39 -0.51 -1.81
CA GLY A 78 -2.49 -1.40 -0.65
C GLY A 78 -1.68 -2.68 -0.76
N GLY A 79 -1.98 -3.61 0.12
CA GLY A 79 -1.38 -4.93 0.15
C GLY A 79 -1.99 -5.90 -0.88
N GLY A 80 -1.40 -7.07 -0.95
CA GLY A 80 -1.81 -8.14 -1.85
C GLY A 80 -0.69 -9.14 -2.07
N PHE A 81 -0.82 -9.91 -3.15
CA PHE A 81 0.17 -10.92 -3.54
C PHE A 81 0.60 -10.70 -4.99
N PRO A 82 1.29 -9.56 -5.29
CA PRO A 82 1.71 -9.22 -6.65
C PRO A 82 2.63 -10.26 -7.26
N GLU A 83 3.37 -11.04 -6.45
CA GLU A 83 4.23 -12.12 -6.92
C GLU A 83 3.46 -13.21 -7.65
N THR A 84 2.22 -13.49 -7.28
CA THR A 84 1.39 -14.52 -7.93
C THR A 84 0.94 -14.11 -9.33
N LEU A 85 0.94 -12.83 -9.62
CA LEU A 85 0.55 -12.22 -10.91
C LEU A 85 1.69 -11.40 -11.52
N ALA A 86 2.93 -11.65 -11.08
CA ALA A 86 4.10 -10.87 -11.47
C ALA A 86 4.34 -10.82 -12.98
N GLN A 87 4.04 -11.89 -13.70
CA GLN A 87 4.14 -11.93 -15.17
C GLN A 87 3.16 -10.92 -15.82
N GLY A 88 1.91 -10.86 -15.37
CA GLY A 88 0.90 -9.91 -15.87
C GLY A 88 1.32 -8.47 -15.58
N LEU A 89 1.68 -8.17 -14.34
CA LEU A 89 2.18 -6.86 -13.92
C LEU A 89 3.41 -6.43 -14.72
N SER A 90 4.37 -7.34 -14.90
CA SER A 90 5.58 -7.08 -15.68
C SER A 90 5.28 -6.83 -17.17
N SER A 91 4.30 -7.52 -17.73
CA SER A 91 3.91 -7.36 -19.15
C SER A 91 3.18 -6.06 -19.43
N ASN A 92 2.54 -5.45 -18.42
CA ASN A 92 1.87 -4.16 -18.56
C ASN A 92 2.86 -2.99 -18.49
N ALA A 93 3.67 -2.86 -19.55
CA ALA A 93 4.71 -1.82 -19.62
C ALA A 93 4.14 -0.39 -19.59
N GLY A 94 2.94 -0.18 -20.16
CA GLY A 94 2.26 1.12 -20.15
C GLY A 94 1.98 1.60 -18.74
N MET A 95 1.30 0.79 -17.93
CA MET A 95 0.99 1.13 -16.52
C MET A 95 2.27 1.36 -15.70
N ARG A 96 3.28 0.48 -15.84
CA ARG A 96 4.56 0.65 -15.12
C ARG A 96 5.26 1.97 -15.46
N GLN A 97 5.25 2.35 -16.73
CA GLN A 97 5.81 3.63 -17.20
C GLN A 97 4.98 4.80 -16.67
N SER A 98 3.66 4.72 -16.77
CA SER A 98 2.75 5.77 -16.30
C SER A 98 2.94 6.04 -14.80
N ILE A 99 2.97 5.01 -13.95
CA ILE A 99 3.26 5.17 -12.51
C ILE A 99 4.59 5.89 -12.29
N ARG A 100 5.66 5.45 -12.95
CA ARG A 100 6.99 6.04 -12.80
C ARG A 100 7.02 7.52 -13.19
N GLU A 101 6.39 7.87 -14.28
CA GLU A 101 6.34 9.24 -14.78
C GLU A 101 5.53 10.15 -13.86
N HIS A 102 4.37 9.71 -13.39
CA HIS A 102 3.55 10.48 -12.45
C HIS A 102 4.29 10.73 -11.14
N VAL A 103 4.95 9.71 -10.56
CA VAL A 103 5.76 9.88 -9.34
C VAL A 103 6.93 10.84 -9.60
N ARG A 104 7.61 10.72 -10.73
CA ARG A 104 8.70 11.65 -11.10
C ARG A 104 8.22 13.09 -11.26
N CYS A 105 6.97 13.27 -11.67
CA CYS A 105 6.32 14.59 -11.76
C CYS A 105 5.77 15.09 -10.41
N GLY A 106 5.95 14.34 -9.34
CA GLY A 106 5.60 14.75 -7.97
C GLY A 106 4.26 14.23 -7.46
N LEU A 107 3.60 13.29 -8.14
CA LEU A 107 2.38 12.68 -7.64
C LEU A 107 2.66 11.94 -6.31
N PRO A 108 2.01 12.30 -5.20
CA PRO A 108 2.17 11.61 -3.93
C PRO A 108 1.66 10.16 -4.01
N VAL A 109 2.42 9.23 -3.46
CA VAL A 109 2.03 7.81 -3.41
C VAL A 109 2.18 7.28 -2.00
N TYR A 110 1.11 6.72 -1.46
CA TYR A 110 1.13 5.93 -0.24
C TYR A 110 1.05 4.45 -0.62
N ALA A 111 2.06 3.67 -0.27
CA ALA A 111 2.15 2.27 -0.67
C ALA A 111 2.48 1.37 0.52
N GLU A 112 1.76 0.27 0.65
CA GLU A 112 1.93 -0.75 1.69
C GLU A 112 2.21 -2.11 1.07
N CYS A 113 3.11 -2.88 1.68
CA CYS A 113 3.35 -4.30 1.36
C CYS A 113 3.46 -4.58 -0.15
N GLY A 114 2.41 -5.14 -0.77
CA GLY A 114 2.36 -5.42 -2.22
C GLY A 114 2.54 -4.17 -3.09
N GLY A 115 2.01 -3.03 -2.66
CA GLY A 115 2.21 -1.74 -3.33
C GLY A 115 3.69 -1.34 -3.38
N LEU A 116 4.44 -1.51 -2.29
CA LEU A 116 5.89 -1.28 -2.29
C LEU A 116 6.62 -2.25 -3.22
N MET A 117 6.21 -3.53 -3.25
CA MET A 117 6.78 -4.52 -4.16
C MET A 117 6.59 -4.12 -5.63
N TYR A 118 5.43 -3.57 -5.98
CA TYR A 118 5.18 -3.07 -7.34
C TYR A 118 5.97 -1.79 -7.66
N LEU A 119 6.21 -0.92 -6.70
CA LEU A 119 7.03 0.29 -6.89
C LEU A 119 8.52 0.01 -6.99
N SER A 120 8.99 -1.18 -6.63
CA SER A 120 10.38 -1.59 -6.79
C SER A 120 10.79 -1.68 -8.27
N GLN A 121 12.08 -1.79 -8.54
CA GLN A 121 12.59 -2.00 -9.90
C GLN A 121 12.31 -3.41 -10.41
N GLU A 122 12.43 -4.39 -9.51
CA GLU A 122 12.34 -5.81 -9.84
C GLU A 122 11.69 -6.59 -8.70
N LEU A 123 10.88 -7.58 -9.05
CA LEU A 123 10.31 -8.56 -8.15
C LEU A 123 10.83 -9.95 -8.50
N GLN A 124 11.51 -10.59 -7.54
CA GLN A 124 12.02 -11.95 -7.68
C GLN A 124 11.11 -12.95 -6.96
N TYR A 125 10.58 -13.89 -7.73
CA TYR A 125 9.69 -14.93 -7.22
C TYR A 125 9.90 -16.25 -7.98
N ASP A 126 9.99 -17.35 -7.25
CA ASP A 126 10.12 -18.73 -7.77
C ASP A 126 11.19 -18.88 -8.86
N GLY A 127 12.36 -18.29 -8.62
CA GLY A 127 13.52 -18.37 -9.51
C GLY A 127 13.47 -17.44 -10.73
N SER A 128 12.40 -16.68 -10.90
CA SER A 128 12.22 -15.72 -11.99
C SER A 128 12.30 -14.28 -11.48
N ALA A 129 12.67 -13.36 -12.38
CA ALA A 129 12.73 -11.93 -12.12
C ALA A 129 11.75 -11.19 -13.05
N TYR A 130 10.98 -10.30 -12.47
CA TYR A 130 9.92 -9.57 -13.14
C TYR A 130 10.13 -8.07 -12.98
N ALA A 131 10.16 -7.33 -14.08
CA ALA A 131 10.25 -5.88 -14.03
C ALA A 131 8.98 -5.28 -13.44
N MET A 132 9.15 -4.38 -12.46
CA MET A 132 8.07 -3.63 -11.82
C MET A 132 8.12 -2.14 -12.21
N ALA A 133 7.40 -1.28 -11.52
CA ALA A 133 7.32 0.14 -11.89
C ALA A 133 8.68 0.86 -11.88
N GLY A 134 9.61 0.47 -11.02
CA GLY A 134 10.97 1.03 -10.98
C GLY A 134 11.00 2.48 -10.47
N VAL A 135 10.11 2.81 -9.55
CA VAL A 135 10.13 4.08 -8.80
C VAL A 135 11.31 4.09 -7.84
N PHE A 136 11.52 2.96 -7.16
CA PHE A 136 12.67 2.77 -6.28
C PHE A 136 13.68 1.82 -6.92
N PRO A 137 15.00 2.07 -6.75
CA PRO A 137 16.07 1.19 -7.25
C PRO A 137 16.24 -0.03 -6.33
N LEU A 138 15.13 -0.67 -5.97
CA LEU A 138 15.05 -1.81 -5.07
C LEU A 138 14.73 -3.07 -5.85
N THR A 139 15.32 -4.18 -5.43
CA THR A 139 14.90 -5.53 -5.79
C THR A 139 14.14 -6.11 -4.61
N THR A 140 12.90 -6.49 -4.83
CA THR A 140 12.09 -7.20 -3.83
C THR A 140 12.11 -8.68 -4.12
N LYS A 141 12.50 -9.49 -3.13
CA LYS A 141 12.55 -10.95 -3.26
C LYS A 141 11.57 -11.59 -2.29
N VAL A 142 10.80 -12.56 -2.77
CA VAL A 142 9.85 -13.34 -1.96
C VAL A 142 10.49 -14.64 -1.49
N PHE A 143 10.26 -14.99 -0.23
CA PHE A 143 10.81 -16.17 0.44
C PHE A 143 9.70 -17.11 0.93
N LYS A 144 10.06 -18.36 1.19
CA LYS A 144 9.13 -19.35 1.75
C LYS A 144 8.88 -19.15 3.25
N LYS A 145 9.71 -18.39 3.95
CA LYS A 145 9.56 -18.07 5.37
C LYS A 145 9.25 -16.59 5.54
N PRO A 146 8.45 -16.21 6.54
CA PRO A 146 8.24 -14.81 6.88
C PRO A 146 9.56 -14.05 7.06
N GLN A 147 9.64 -12.87 6.50
CA GLN A 147 10.81 -11.97 6.62
C GLN A 147 10.57 -10.87 7.66
N GLY A 148 9.31 -10.53 7.91
CA GLY A 148 8.87 -9.69 9.01
C GLY A 148 7.55 -10.20 9.56
N HIS A 149 7.43 -10.23 10.89
CA HIS A 149 6.20 -10.61 11.57
C HIS A 149 6.17 -10.03 12.98
N GLY A 150 5.20 -9.19 13.25
CA GLY A 150 4.96 -8.63 14.56
C GLY A 150 4.58 -7.15 14.55
N TYR A 151 4.60 -6.56 15.73
CA TYR A 151 4.31 -5.13 15.89
C TYR A 151 5.52 -4.28 15.53
N ILE A 152 5.25 -3.15 14.89
CA ILE A 152 6.25 -2.12 14.58
C ILE A 152 5.99 -0.87 15.41
N CYS A 153 7.06 -0.14 15.67
CA CYS A 153 7.04 1.22 16.16
C CYS A 153 8.10 2.00 15.39
N SER A 154 7.69 3.08 14.76
CA SER A 154 8.58 3.90 13.96
C SER A 154 8.34 5.39 14.24
N ARG A 155 9.38 6.19 14.01
CA ARG A 155 9.36 7.64 14.21
C ARG A 155 9.75 8.36 12.94
N VAL A 156 8.95 9.35 12.57
CA VAL A 156 9.23 10.22 11.42
C VAL A 156 10.47 11.08 11.70
N GLN A 157 11.51 10.96 10.86
CA GLN A 157 12.78 11.67 11.03
C GLN A 157 12.92 12.86 10.09
N SER A 158 12.24 12.85 8.96
CA SER A 158 12.36 13.90 7.95
C SER A 158 11.01 14.28 7.34
N ALA A 159 10.96 15.46 6.73
CA ALA A 159 9.76 15.97 6.07
C ALA A 159 9.27 15.01 4.97
N ASN A 160 7.97 14.79 4.94
CA ASN A 160 7.27 13.97 3.97
C ASN A 160 5.81 14.47 3.84
N PRO A 161 5.07 14.09 2.79
CA PRO A 161 3.72 14.60 2.56
C PRO A 161 2.64 14.02 3.49
N PHE A 162 2.94 12.98 4.28
CA PHE A 162 1.91 12.23 5.02
C PHE A 162 1.92 12.48 6.53
N TYR A 163 3.10 12.64 7.14
CA TYR A 163 3.21 12.69 8.60
C TYR A 163 4.17 13.78 9.06
N PRO A 164 3.86 14.52 10.14
CA PRO A 164 4.78 15.50 10.69
C PRO A 164 6.05 14.84 11.29
N VAL A 165 7.17 15.55 11.23
CA VAL A 165 8.44 15.11 11.85
C VAL A 165 8.24 14.91 13.35
N GLY A 166 8.77 13.82 13.89
CA GLY A 166 8.63 13.41 15.29
C GLY A 166 7.40 12.57 15.58
N PHE A 167 6.46 12.44 14.62
CA PHE A 167 5.28 11.59 14.80
C PHE A 167 5.68 10.13 14.99
N VAL A 168 5.02 9.44 15.91
CA VAL A 168 5.25 8.01 16.19
C VAL A 168 4.12 7.20 15.59
N LEU A 169 4.49 6.29 14.70
CA LEU A 169 3.60 5.33 14.08
C LEU A 169 3.73 3.98 14.75
N THR A 170 2.60 3.40 15.13
CA THR A 170 2.51 2.02 15.60
C THR A 170 1.67 1.22 14.64
N GLY A 171 2.07 -0.01 14.37
CA GLY A 171 1.37 -0.87 13.45
C GLY A 171 1.88 -2.31 13.55
N HIS A 172 1.70 -3.06 12.49
CA HIS A 172 2.24 -4.41 12.36
C HIS A 172 2.87 -4.60 10.98
N GLU A 173 3.78 -5.55 10.91
CA GLU A 173 4.33 -6.06 9.66
C GLU A 173 4.06 -7.55 9.57
N PHE A 174 3.71 -8.02 8.38
CA PHE A 174 3.60 -9.43 8.07
C PHE A 174 3.89 -9.61 6.57
N HIS A 175 5.10 -10.03 6.26
CA HIS A 175 5.52 -10.17 4.88
C HIS A 175 6.53 -11.30 4.69
N TYR A 176 6.46 -11.93 3.52
CA TYR A 176 7.41 -12.94 3.04
C TYR A 176 8.47 -12.37 2.12
N SER A 177 8.36 -11.09 1.77
CA SER A 177 9.27 -10.37 0.89
C SER A 177 10.32 -9.59 1.67
N HIS A 178 11.47 -9.34 1.03
CA HIS A 178 12.52 -8.50 1.54
C HIS A 178 13.17 -7.70 0.41
N CYS A 179 13.49 -6.43 0.67
CA CYS A 179 14.24 -5.58 -0.27
C CYS A 179 15.73 -5.86 -0.12
N THR A 180 16.37 -6.37 -1.17
CA THR A 180 17.80 -6.78 -1.13
C THR A 180 18.75 -5.62 -1.29
N ASP A 181 18.35 -4.56 -1.99
CA ASP A 181 19.18 -3.41 -2.36
C ASP A 181 18.83 -2.14 -1.57
N ALA A 182 18.41 -2.30 -0.30
CA ALA A 182 18.01 -1.17 0.55
C ALA A 182 19.11 -0.10 0.71
N ASP A 183 20.39 -0.46 0.53
CA ASP A 183 21.51 0.47 0.56
C ASP A 183 21.54 1.46 -0.62
N ARG A 184 20.79 1.18 -1.69
CA ARG A 184 20.63 2.09 -2.84
C ARG A 184 19.61 3.20 -2.59
N VAL A 185 18.81 3.10 -1.54
CA VAL A 185 17.88 4.15 -1.13
C VAL A 185 18.68 5.24 -0.41
N SER A 186 18.60 6.45 -0.93
CA SER A 186 19.40 7.58 -0.44
C SER A 186 18.97 8.08 0.95
N SER A 187 17.70 7.91 1.30
CA SER A 187 17.16 8.35 2.59
C SER A 187 15.94 7.53 3.00
N PHE A 188 15.81 7.36 4.31
CA PHE A 188 14.60 6.81 4.95
C PHE A 188 13.93 7.93 5.73
N VAL A 189 12.61 7.99 5.62
CA VAL A 189 11.78 8.99 6.32
C VAL A 189 11.52 8.57 7.76
N PHE A 190 11.48 7.26 8.01
CA PHE A 190 11.20 6.69 9.34
C PHE A 190 12.42 5.97 9.91
N SER A 191 12.71 6.22 11.18
CA SER A 191 13.54 5.31 11.99
C SER A 191 12.67 4.25 12.65
N LEU A 192 13.22 3.05 12.81
CA LEU A 192 12.55 1.93 13.45
C LEU A 192 13.00 1.82 14.91
N ASP A 193 12.05 1.98 15.85
CA ASP A 193 12.28 1.69 17.27
C ASP A 193 11.99 0.21 17.58
N ARG A 194 11.06 -0.39 16.81
CA ARG A 194 10.69 -1.81 16.90
C ARG A 194 10.22 -2.30 15.53
N GLY A 195 10.58 -3.55 15.16
CA GLY A 195 10.20 -4.21 13.90
C GLY A 195 11.43 -4.61 13.07
N GLN A 196 11.22 -5.19 11.90
CA GLN A 196 12.27 -5.60 10.96
C GLN A 196 12.53 -4.53 9.91
N GLY A 197 11.48 -4.04 9.26
CA GLY A 197 11.57 -3.04 8.21
C GLY A 197 12.57 -3.40 7.12
N MET A 198 13.14 -2.38 6.51
CA MET A 198 14.27 -2.51 5.56
C MET A 198 15.64 -2.39 6.26
N LYS A 199 15.78 -2.84 7.51
CA LYS A 199 16.97 -2.81 8.38
C LYS A 199 17.36 -1.43 8.93
N LYS A 200 17.05 -0.33 8.25
CA LYS A 200 17.45 1.03 8.64
C LYS A 200 16.26 1.98 8.81
N GLY A 201 15.06 1.53 8.44
CA GLY A 201 13.85 2.35 8.45
C GLY A 201 12.88 1.97 7.35
N TRP A 202 11.96 2.88 7.09
CA TRP A 202 10.96 2.84 6.02
C TRP A 202 11.02 4.12 5.20
#